data_967393826ab39ef3b93fd6bcc28faab4
#
_entry.id   967393826ab39ef3b93fd6bcc28faab4
#
_cell.length_a   1.000
_cell.length_b   1.000
_cell.length_c   1.000
_cell.angle_alpha   90.00
_cell.angle_beta   90.00
_cell.angle_gamma   90.00
#
_symmetry.space_group_name_H-M   'P 1'
#
loop_
_entity.id
_entity.type
_entity.pdbx_description
1 polymer ?
#
loop_
_entity_poly.entity_id
_entity_poly.type
_entity_poly.pdbx_seq_one_letter_code
_entity_poly.pdbx_strand_id
1 'polypeptide(L)'
;YDITLDSRQVTTGAGFIAIQGAQTDGRRFIPDALERGAAVVLAEPFEAVDLGPRVVKVPDLKSHLGELAKRFYADPSAQLALLAVTGTNGKTSISDYIGQLLRLLGESAGTIGTLGARLRSGEAVESQNTTPDVISLNRQLADWVDQGVRFVALEASSHALEQSRLDGLTVHTGVFSNLTRDHLDYHGNLDSYRNAKLRLFNDFTPDRVIYNADDPSTRGAREASANPALGVSLVNASADVYVKVLDETPTGLRFQIHSPCGTAEIDSALHGRCH
;
A
#
# COMPACT_ATOMS: atom_id res chain seq x y z
N TYR A 1 -9.36 -13.77 18.29
CA TYR A 1 -7.89 -13.97 18.36
C TYR A 1 -7.24 -12.98 17.40
N ASP A 2 -6.07 -12.46 17.74
CA ASP A 2 -5.33 -11.51 16.93
C ASP A 2 -3.83 -11.83 16.97
N ILE A 3 -3.05 -11.29 16.02
CA ILE A 3 -1.59 -11.35 16.00
C ILE A 3 -1.01 -9.95 15.87
N THR A 4 0.17 -9.70 16.44
CA THR A 4 0.81 -8.38 16.38
C THR A 4 2.33 -8.46 16.40
N LEU A 5 2.99 -7.46 15.78
CA LEU A 5 4.43 -7.19 15.87
C LEU A 5 4.79 -6.25 17.03
N ASP A 6 3.78 -5.62 17.68
CA ASP A 6 3.99 -4.67 18.77
C ASP A 6 3.55 -5.29 20.11
N SER A 7 4.50 -5.54 21.02
CA SER A 7 4.21 -6.12 22.33
C SER A 7 3.21 -5.31 23.16
N ARG A 8 3.15 -3.99 22.93
CA ARG A 8 2.22 -3.08 23.62
C ARG A 8 0.76 -3.30 23.22
N GLN A 9 0.53 -3.87 22.03
CA GLN A 9 -0.80 -4.20 21.50
C GLN A 9 -1.25 -5.63 21.84
N VAL A 10 -0.39 -6.39 22.52
CA VAL A 10 -0.76 -7.74 22.95
C VAL A 10 -1.89 -7.67 23.97
N THR A 11 -2.98 -8.38 23.66
CA THR A 11 -4.10 -8.66 24.56
C THR A 11 -4.09 -10.13 24.94
N THR A 12 -4.78 -10.49 26.02
CA THR A 12 -4.89 -11.89 26.47
C THR A 12 -5.41 -12.80 25.35
N GLY A 13 -4.65 -13.82 25.02
CA GLY A 13 -4.98 -14.77 23.95
C GLY A 13 -4.44 -14.41 22.58
N ALA A 14 -3.83 -13.23 22.41
CA ALA A 14 -3.19 -12.83 21.15
C ALA A 14 -1.88 -13.59 20.89
N GLY A 15 -1.47 -13.68 19.62
CA GLY A 15 -0.15 -14.10 19.21
C GLY A 15 0.80 -12.90 19.08
N PHE A 16 2.01 -13.01 19.59
CA PHE A 16 3.07 -12.02 19.38
C PHE A 16 4.11 -12.55 18.39
N ILE A 17 4.50 -11.72 17.44
CA ILE A 17 5.50 -12.04 16.41
C ILE A 17 6.75 -11.23 16.68
N ALA A 18 7.82 -11.93 17.08
CA ALA A 18 9.07 -11.34 17.54
C ALA A 18 10.17 -11.51 16.47
N ILE A 19 10.37 -10.50 15.65
CA ILE A 19 11.38 -10.45 14.58
C ILE A 19 12.41 -9.37 14.85
N GLN A 20 13.55 -9.46 14.20
CA GLN A 20 14.52 -8.38 14.15
C GLN A 20 14.04 -7.30 13.17
N GLY A 21 13.60 -6.17 13.69
CA GLY A 21 13.25 -4.98 12.91
C GLY A 21 14.48 -4.16 12.50
N ALA A 22 14.26 -3.12 11.66
CA ALA A 22 15.33 -2.24 11.22
C ALA A 22 15.91 -1.36 12.34
N GLN A 23 15.08 -0.94 13.30
CA GLN A 23 15.48 -0.05 14.40
C GLN A 23 15.49 -0.77 15.75
N THR A 24 14.69 -1.79 15.92
CA THR A 24 14.48 -2.45 17.21
C THR A 24 14.36 -3.95 17.02
N ASP A 25 14.96 -4.72 17.91
CA ASP A 25 14.83 -6.18 17.95
C ASP A 25 13.58 -6.54 18.78
N GLY A 26 12.53 -7.00 18.12
CA GLY A 26 11.26 -7.40 18.72
C GLY A 26 11.38 -8.55 19.72
N ARG A 27 12.43 -9.39 19.61
CA ARG A 27 12.68 -10.52 20.50
C ARG A 27 12.96 -10.09 21.95
N ARG A 28 13.41 -8.86 22.17
CA ARG A 28 13.62 -8.28 23.50
C ARG A 28 12.31 -8.09 24.27
N PHE A 29 11.19 -8.02 23.58
CA PHE A 29 9.86 -7.78 24.15
C PHE A 29 9.05 -9.07 24.39
N ILE A 30 9.66 -10.24 24.20
CA ILE A 30 9.00 -11.52 24.45
C ILE A 30 8.50 -11.63 25.91
N PRO A 31 9.30 -11.27 26.94
CA PRO A 31 8.81 -11.30 28.32
C PRO A 31 7.59 -10.42 28.54
N ASP A 32 7.60 -9.18 28.07
CA ASP A 32 6.49 -8.23 28.15
C ASP A 32 5.23 -8.79 27.46
N ALA A 33 5.36 -9.36 26.26
CA ALA A 33 4.26 -9.98 25.55
C ALA A 33 3.65 -11.17 26.32
N LEU A 34 4.48 -11.99 26.94
CA LEU A 34 4.03 -13.12 27.76
C LEU A 34 3.31 -12.67 29.04
N GLU A 35 3.80 -11.61 29.69
CA GLU A 35 3.16 -10.98 30.86
C GLU A 35 1.81 -10.37 30.51
N ARG A 36 1.66 -9.79 29.31
CA ARG A 36 0.39 -9.26 28.78
C ARG A 36 -0.59 -10.34 28.36
N GLY A 37 -0.21 -11.62 28.44
CA GLY A 37 -1.08 -12.74 28.18
C GLY A 37 -1.04 -13.26 26.76
N ALA A 38 0.06 -13.08 26.03
CA ALA A 38 0.23 -13.73 24.73
C ALA A 38 0.03 -15.24 24.87
N ALA A 39 -0.85 -15.80 24.03
CA ALA A 39 -1.11 -17.23 23.99
C ALA A 39 0.07 -17.99 23.35
N VAL A 40 0.70 -17.37 22.33
CA VAL A 40 1.86 -17.90 21.62
C VAL A 40 2.76 -16.75 21.19
N VAL A 41 4.04 -17.01 21.17
CA VAL A 41 5.05 -16.12 20.59
C VAL A 41 5.77 -16.86 19.47
N LEU A 42 5.71 -16.32 18.25
CA LEU A 42 6.56 -16.78 17.14
C LEU A 42 7.79 -15.89 17.09
N ALA A 43 8.98 -16.47 17.17
CA ALA A 43 10.22 -15.70 17.20
C ALA A 43 11.23 -16.22 16.20
N GLU A 44 11.96 -15.32 15.54
CA GLU A 44 13.17 -15.71 14.82
C GLU A 44 14.16 -16.34 15.81
N PRO A 45 15.01 -17.34 15.36
CA PRO A 45 15.99 -17.96 16.22
C PRO A 45 16.92 -16.92 16.87
N PHE A 46 17.20 -17.09 18.14
CA PHE A 46 18.11 -16.24 18.91
C PHE A 46 18.72 -17.06 20.07
N GLU A 47 19.89 -16.64 20.52
CA GLU A 47 20.49 -17.18 21.71
C GLU A 47 19.77 -16.64 22.94
N ALA A 48 18.97 -17.46 23.58
CA ALA A 48 18.28 -17.08 24.79
C ALA A 48 18.02 -18.28 25.68
N VAL A 49 17.84 -17.96 26.94
CA VAL A 49 17.29 -18.80 27.99
C VAL A 49 15.94 -19.38 27.53
N ASP A 50 15.61 -20.55 28.01
CA ASP A 50 14.27 -21.16 27.81
C ASP A 50 13.19 -20.21 28.31
N LEU A 51 12.40 -19.67 27.39
CA LEU A 51 11.27 -18.78 27.66
C LEU A 51 9.93 -19.54 27.81
N GLY A 52 10.02 -20.86 27.89
CA GLY A 52 8.86 -21.74 28.11
C GLY A 52 8.11 -22.14 26.82
N PRO A 53 7.11 -23.01 26.96
CA PRO A 53 6.48 -23.71 25.84
C PRO A 53 5.62 -22.81 24.92
N ARG A 54 5.33 -21.59 25.34
CA ARG A 54 4.59 -20.62 24.51
C ARG A 54 5.46 -19.92 23.46
N VAL A 55 6.78 -20.07 23.50
CA VAL A 55 7.71 -19.45 22.55
C VAL A 55 8.17 -20.48 21.53
N VAL A 56 7.77 -20.28 20.29
CA VAL A 56 8.12 -21.13 19.15
C VAL A 56 9.16 -20.41 18.29
N LYS A 57 10.32 -21.01 18.12
CA LYS A 57 11.38 -20.48 17.24
C LYS A 57 11.10 -20.91 15.80
N VAL A 58 10.94 -19.94 14.91
CA VAL A 58 10.64 -20.15 13.48
C VAL A 58 11.78 -19.55 12.65
N PRO A 59 12.59 -20.37 11.95
CA PRO A 59 13.59 -19.86 11.02
C PRO A 59 12.94 -19.00 9.92
N ASP A 60 13.65 -17.95 9.50
CA ASP A 60 13.24 -17.07 8.40
C ASP A 60 11.80 -16.48 8.56
N LEU A 61 11.34 -16.34 9.81
CA LEU A 61 9.98 -15.88 10.13
C LEU A 61 9.63 -14.57 9.40
N LYS A 62 10.58 -13.66 9.30
CA LYS A 62 10.40 -12.37 8.64
C LYS A 62 9.98 -12.53 7.17
N SER A 63 10.55 -13.47 6.43
CA SER A 63 10.20 -13.72 5.03
C SER A 63 8.82 -14.37 4.85
N HIS A 64 8.25 -14.92 5.92
CA HIS A 64 6.96 -15.60 5.91
C HIS A 64 5.81 -14.75 6.48
N LEU A 65 6.08 -13.51 6.91
CA LEU A 65 5.07 -12.66 7.54
C LEU A 65 3.86 -12.39 6.65
N GLY A 66 4.09 -12.16 5.36
CA GLY A 66 3.03 -11.92 4.39
C GLY A 66 2.09 -13.12 4.29
N GLU A 67 2.65 -14.31 4.11
CA GLU A 67 1.87 -15.54 4.02
C GLU A 67 1.17 -15.89 5.35
N LEU A 68 1.85 -15.63 6.47
CA LEU A 68 1.26 -15.80 7.81
C LEU A 68 0.05 -14.89 8.00
N ALA A 69 0.20 -13.59 7.70
CA ALA A 69 -0.88 -12.62 7.82
C ALA A 69 -2.05 -12.97 6.90
N LYS A 70 -1.74 -13.26 5.63
CA LYS A 70 -2.72 -13.69 4.63
C LYS A 70 -3.57 -14.86 5.12
N ARG A 71 -2.93 -15.92 5.63
CA ARG A 71 -3.64 -17.11 6.15
C ARG A 71 -4.41 -16.82 7.41
N PHE A 72 -3.82 -16.07 8.34
CA PHE A 72 -4.44 -15.77 9.63
C PHE A 72 -5.72 -14.95 9.46
N TYR A 73 -5.72 -13.99 8.55
CA TYR A 73 -6.85 -13.11 8.28
C TYR A 73 -7.71 -13.56 7.06
N ALA A 74 -7.57 -14.81 6.60
CA ALA A 74 -8.37 -15.41 5.53
C ALA A 74 -8.30 -14.66 4.19
N ASP A 75 -7.08 -14.21 3.80
CA ASP A 75 -6.80 -13.51 2.54
C ASP A 75 -7.75 -12.34 2.23
N PRO A 76 -7.77 -11.29 3.06
CA PRO A 76 -8.72 -10.21 2.90
C PRO A 76 -8.51 -9.44 1.59
N SER A 77 -7.27 -9.36 1.09
CA SER A 77 -6.96 -8.65 -0.15
C SER A 77 -7.53 -9.30 -1.42
N ALA A 78 -7.82 -10.60 -1.39
CA ALA A 78 -8.50 -11.28 -2.48
C ALA A 78 -10.03 -11.06 -2.48
N GLN A 79 -10.59 -10.51 -1.40
CA GLN A 79 -12.03 -10.32 -1.22
C GLN A 79 -12.49 -8.90 -1.57
N LEU A 80 -11.56 -8.02 -1.92
CA LEU A 80 -11.80 -6.63 -2.33
C LEU A 80 -10.87 -6.23 -3.49
N ALA A 81 -11.19 -5.14 -4.16
CA ALA A 81 -10.32 -4.59 -5.18
C ALA A 81 -9.29 -3.64 -4.53
N LEU A 82 -8.04 -4.11 -4.38
CA LEU A 82 -6.94 -3.31 -3.84
C LEU A 82 -6.25 -2.52 -4.96
N LEU A 83 -6.29 -1.19 -4.87
CA LEU A 83 -5.63 -0.26 -5.78
C LEU A 83 -4.39 0.32 -5.09
N ALA A 84 -3.21 -0.15 -5.46
CA ALA A 84 -1.95 0.26 -4.84
C ALA A 84 -1.26 1.36 -5.66
N VAL A 85 -0.99 2.50 -5.03
CA VAL A 85 -0.40 3.68 -5.69
C VAL A 85 1.03 3.88 -5.22
N THR A 86 1.98 3.83 -6.15
CA THR A 86 3.39 4.16 -5.90
C THR A 86 3.84 5.36 -6.75
N GLY A 87 4.99 5.91 -6.40
CA GLY A 87 5.60 7.08 -7.03
C GLY A 87 6.36 7.93 -6.03
N THR A 88 7.07 8.94 -6.49
CA THR A 88 7.70 9.91 -5.59
C THR A 88 6.63 10.84 -5.03
N ASN A 89 5.87 11.48 -5.89
CA ASN A 89 4.83 12.46 -5.55
C ASN A 89 3.44 11.99 -5.99
N GLY A 90 2.39 12.54 -5.36
CA GLY A 90 1.01 12.33 -5.74
C GLY A 90 0.35 11.07 -5.16
N LYS A 91 1.05 10.19 -4.46
CA LYS A 91 0.46 8.97 -3.87
C LYS A 91 -0.79 9.28 -3.05
N THR A 92 -0.67 10.17 -2.08
CA THR A 92 -1.74 10.57 -1.16
C THR A 92 -2.92 11.18 -1.91
N SER A 93 -2.65 12.14 -2.83
CA SER A 93 -3.70 12.79 -3.62
C SER A 93 -4.44 11.78 -4.50
N ILE A 94 -3.71 10.93 -5.22
CA ILE A 94 -4.30 9.91 -6.10
C ILE A 94 -5.13 8.91 -5.29
N SER A 95 -4.62 8.38 -4.18
CA SER A 95 -5.34 7.44 -3.33
C SER A 95 -6.61 8.07 -2.74
N ASP A 96 -6.52 9.33 -2.29
CA ASP A 96 -7.67 10.04 -1.73
C ASP A 96 -8.72 10.34 -2.81
N TYR A 97 -8.32 10.78 -4.01
CA TYR A 97 -9.25 11.02 -5.12
C TYR A 97 -9.91 9.72 -5.60
N ILE A 98 -9.18 8.61 -5.69
CA ILE A 98 -9.77 7.29 -6.00
C ILE A 98 -10.85 6.96 -4.96
N GLY A 99 -10.54 7.08 -3.68
CA GLY A 99 -11.49 6.82 -2.61
C GLY A 99 -12.72 7.72 -2.67
N GLN A 100 -12.55 9.03 -2.94
CA GLN A 100 -13.65 9.96 -3.10
C GLN A 100 -14.53 9.64 -4.30
N LEU A 101 -13.92 9.39 -5.48
CA LEU A 101 -14.64 9.07 -6.70
C LEU A 101 -15.44 7.78 -6.56
N LEU A 102 -14.88 6.73 -5.98
CA LEU A 102 -15.58 5.47 -5.74
C LEU A 102 -16.79 5.68 -4.82
N ARG A 103 -16.64 6.46 -3.75
CA ARG A 103 -17.78 6.78 -2.85
C ARG A 103 -18.85 7.62 -3.53
N LEU A 104 -18.47 8.57 -4.39
CA LEU A 104 -19.43 9.35 -5.20
C LEU A 104 -20.20 8.47 -6.18
N LEU A 105 -19.58 7.39 -6.66
CA LEU A 105 -20.23 6.36 -7.49
C LEU A 105 -21.11 5.38 -6.67
N GLY A 106 -21.21 5.56 -5.35
CA GLY A 106 -22.00 4.69 -4.48
C GLY A 106 -21.29 3.43 -4.00
N GLU A 107 -19.98 3.32 -4.27
CA GLU A 107 -19.19 2.16 -3.85
C GLU A 107 -18.69 2.30 -2.41
N SER A 108 -18.57 1.15 -1.71
CA SER A 108 -17.93 1.10 -0.40
C SER A 108 -16.41 1.09 -0.58
N ALA A 109 -15.76 2.22 -0.27
CA ALA A 109 -14.34 2.42 -0.52
C ALA A 109 -13.60 3.02 0.67
N GLY A 110 -12.46 2.40 1.02
CA GLY A 110 -11.51 2.87 2.01
C GLY A 110 -10.21 3.41 1.38
N THR A 111 -9.46 4.19 2.15
CA THR A 111 -8.11 4.66 1.79
C THR A 111 -7.14 4.38 2.92
N ILE A 112 -5.93 3.92 2.59
CA ILE A 112 -4.84 3.69 3.55
C ILE A 112 -3.60 4.42 3.06
N GLY A 113 -3.05 5.31 3.87
CA GLY A 113 -1.87 6.08 3.47
C GLY A 113 -1.42 7.08 4.53
N THR A 114 -0.74 8.11 4.09
CA THR A 114 -0.19 9.19 4.93
C THR A 114 -1.25 9.88 5.80
N LEU A 115 -2.48 9.94 5.32
CA LEU A 115 -3.61 10.50 6.05
C LEU A 115 -4.29 9.49 6.99
N GLY A 116 -3.67 8.34 7.25
CA GLY A 116 -4.24 7.24 8.03
C GLY A 116 -5.15 6.33 7.23
N ALA A 117 -5.83 5.40 7.92
CA ALA A 117 -6.83 4.51 7.35
C ALA A 117 -8.21 5.14 7.49
N ARG A 118 -8.95 5.29 6.40
CA ARG A 118 -10.24 5.99 6.36
C ARG A 118 -11.26 5.23 5.54
N LEU A 119 -12.48 5.06 6.07
CA LEU A 119 -13.64 4.60 5.32
C LEU A 119 -14.52 5.77 4.84
N ARG A 120 -14.59 6.85 5.62
CA ARG A 120 -15.39 8.04 5.36
C ARG A 120 -14.57 9.30 5.54
N SER A 121 -15.01 10.41 4.96
CA SER A 121 -14.36 11.70 5.19
C SER A 121 -14.47 12.07 6.68
N GLY A 122 -13.33 12.32 7.32
CA GLY A 122 -13.25 12.77 8.71
C GLY A 122 -12.93 11.70 9.75
N GLU A 123 -13.15 10.42 9.46
CA GLU A 123 -12.74 9.32 10.34
C GLU A 123 -11.40 8.77 9.87
N ALA A 124 -10.33 9.04 10.58
CA ALA A 124 -9.02 8.47 10.32
C ALA A 124 -8.53 7.69 11.53
N VAL A 125 -8.10 6.46 11.32
CA VAL A 125 -7.28 5.74 12.28
C VAL A 125 -5.83 6.12 11.97
N GLU A 126 -5.18 6.81 12.92
CA GLU A 126 -3.80 7.25 12.74
C GLU A 126 -2.87 6.04 12.53
N SER A 127 -1.96 6.16 11.58
CA SER A 127 -0.90 5.21 11.34
C SER A 127 0.45 5.89 11.54
N GLN A 128 1.39 5.22 12.20
CA GLN A 128 2.76 5.72 12.36
C GLN A 128 3.54 5.76 11.04
N ASN A 129 3.08 5.03 10.03
CA ASN A 129 3.73 4.92 8.72
C ASN A 129 2.70 5.17 7.61
N THR A 130 3.14 5.75 6.50
CA THR A 130 2.34 5.89 5.27
C THR A 130 1.73 4.55 4.84
N THR A 131 2.49 3.47 4.95
CA THR A 131 2.03 2.10 4.71
C THR A 131 2.26 1.31 5.99
N PRO A 132 1.23 0.75 6.65
CA PRO A 132 1.36 -0.07 7.84
C PRO A 132 2.27 -1.29 7.64
N ASP A 133 2.65 -1.95 8.72
CA ASP A 133 3.27 -3.28 8.63
C ASP A 133 2.28 -4.32 8.09
N VAL A 134 2.81 -5.45 7.62
CA VAL A 134 2.02 -6.47 6.91
C VAL A 134 0.91 -7.09 7.77
N ILE A 135 1.12 -7.23 9.07
CA ILE A 135 0.12 -7.77 10.01
C ILE A 135 -1.02 -6.77 10.21
N SER A 136 -0.66 -5.52 10.56
CA SER A 136 -1.62 -4.43 10.77
C SER A 136 -2.43 -4.14 9.49
N LEU A 137 -1.79 -4.23 8.32
CA LEU A 137 -2.45 -4.02 7.03
C LEU A 137 -3.48 -5.12 6.74
N ASN A 138 -3.12 -6.40 6.90
CA ASN A 138 -4.05 -7.51 6.69
C ASN A 138 -5.22 -7.47 7.68
N ARG A 139 -4.96 -7.14 8.96
CA ARG A 139 -6.01 -6.93 9.97
C ARG A 139 -7.00 -5.86 9.53
N GLN A 140 -6.50 -4.69 9.12
CA GLN A 140 -7.33 -3.58 8.67
C GLN A 140 -8.18 -3.95 7.45
N LEU A 141 -7.59 -4.69 6.48
CA LEU A 141 -8.33 -5.16 5.32
C LEU A 141 -9.41 -6.17 5.71
N ALA A 142 -9.13 -7.10 6.65
CA ALA A 142 -10.10 -8.07 7.14
C ALA A 142 -11.28 -7.38 7.85
N ASP A 143 -10.99 -6.42 8.75
CA ASP A 143 -12.02 -5.62 9.42
C ASP A 143 -12.90 -4.88 8.39
N TRP A 144 -12.33 -4.42 7.29
CA TRP A 144 -13.06 -3.74 6.24
C TRP A 144 -13.87 -4.68 5.34
N VAL A 145 -13.37 -5.87 5.06
CA VAL A 145 -14.14 -6.93 4.38
C VAL A 145 -15.40 -7.27 5.18
N ASP A 146 -15.26 -7.44 6.50
CA ASP A 146 -16.40 -7.71 7.39
C ASP A 146 -17.42 -6.57 7.42
N GLN A 147 -16.99 -5.33 7.16
CA GLN A 147 -17.85 -4.15 7.01
C GLN A 147 -18.42 -3.98 5.59
N GLY A 148 -18.14 -4.90 4.67
CA GLY A 148 -18.65 -4.86 3.29
C GLY A 148 -17.92 -3.85 2.39
N VAL A 149 -16.67 -3.48 2.71
CA VAL A 149 -15.82 -2.65 1.82
C VAL A 149 -15.44 -3.46 0.59
N ARG A 150 -15.61 -2.86 -0.59
CA ARG A 150 -15.30 -3.49 -1.88
C ARG A 150 -14.02 -2.98 -2.53
N PHE A 151 -13.61 -1.76 -2.22
CA PHE A 151 -12.46 -1.10 -2.82
C PHE A 151 -11.57 -0.49 -1.75
N VAL A 152 -10.25 -0.63 -1.91
CA VAL A 152 -9.27 0.04 -1.04
C VAL A 152 -8.20 0.68 -1.90
N ALA A 153 -8.00 2.00 -1.76
CA ALA A 153 -6.86 2.69 -2.32
C ALA A 153 -5.73 2.77 -1.27
N LEU A 154 -4.58 2.20 -1.61
CA LEU A 154 -3.43 2.03 -0.72
C LEU A 154 -2.22 2.80 -1.24
N GLU A 155 -1.59 3.62 -0.41
CA GLU A 155 -0.26 4.17 -0.70
C GLU A 155 0.82 3.09 -0.52
N ALA A 156 1.46 2.67 -1.61
CA ALA A 156 2.58 1.73 -1.63
C ALA A 156 3.91 2.51 -1.67
N SER A 157 4.44 2.87 -0.48
CA SER A 157 5.73 3.57 -0.39
C SER A 157 6.88 2.64 -0.79
N SER A 158 7.99 3.21 -1.30
CA SER A 158 9.19 2.43 -1.65
C SER A 158 9.77 1.68 -0.46
N HIS A 159 9.76 2.29 0.72
CA HIS A 159 10.15 1.63 1.96
C HIS A 159 9.26 0.43 2.28
N ALA A 160 7.96 0.56 2.10
CA ALA A 160 7.02 -0.52 2.36
C ALA A 160 7.21 -1.70 1.41
N LEU A 161 7.42 -1.39 0.12
CA LEU A 161 7.71 -2.40 -0.90
C LEU A 161 9.04 -3.13 -0.62
N GLU A 162 10.10 -2.39 -0.26
CA GLU A 162 11.40 -2.99 0.05
C GLU A 162 11.39 -3.76 1.38
N GLN A 163 10.64 -3.29 2.35
CA GLN A 163 10.49 -3.93 3.66
C GLN A 163 9.43 -5.03 3.71
N SER A 164 8.92 -5.47 2.56
CA SER A 164 7.94 -6.57 2.46
C SER A 164 6.63 -6.33 3.24
N ARG A 165 6.23 -5.06 3.42
CA ARG A 165 5.00 -4.73 4.16
C ARG A 165 3.71 -5.06 3.40
N LEU A 166 3.82 -5.28 2.08
CA LEU A 166 2.72 -5.65 1.22
C LEU A 166 2.74 -7.14 0.83
N ASP A 167 3.78 -7.88 1.23
CA ASP A 167 3.96 -9.26 0.80
C ASP A 167 2.72 -10.11 1.16
N GLY A 168 2.34 -11.00 0.26
CA GLY A 168 1.15 -11.84 0.38
C GLY A 168 -0.17 -11.18 -0.04
N LEU A 169 -0.21 -9.86 -0.30
CA LEU A 169 -1.42 -9.20 -0.78
C LEU A 169 -1.69 -9.50 -2.25
N THR A 170 -2.97 -9.60 -2.59
CA THR A 170 -3.46 -9.60 -3.97
C THR A 170 -3.75 -8.16 -4.38
N VAL A 171 -3.08 -7.66 -5.42
CA VAL A 171 -3.25 -6.29 -5.92
C VAL A 171 -4.05 -6.31 -7.20
N HIS A 172 -5.22 -5.69 -7.22
CA HIS A 172 -6.07 -5.58 -8.40
C HIS A 172 -5.53 -4.54 -9.40
N THR A 173 -5.13 -3.36 -8.93
CA THR A 173 -4.62 -2.29 -9.79
C THR A 173 -3.35 -1.68 -9.21
N GLY A 174 -2.28 -1.65 -9.98
CA GLY A 174 -1.05 -0.94 -9.65
C GLY A 174 -0.97 0.39 -10.39
N VAL A 175 -0.67 1.48 -9.66
CA VAL A 175 -0.52 2.84 -10.22
C VAL A 175 0.90 3.34 -9.98
N PHE A 176 1.59 3.83 -11.03
CA PHE A 176 2.88 4.49 -10.93
C PHE A 176 2.79 5.95 -11.40
N SER A 177 2.79 6.88 -10.45
CA SER A 177 2.56 8.30 -10.75
C SER A 177 3.77 9.02 -11.37
N ASN A 178 4.94 8.92 -10.76
CA ASN A 178 6.18 9.55 -11.21
C ASN A 178 7.39 9.06 -10.42
N LEU A 179 8.60 9.37 -10.94
CA LEU A 179 9.85 9.14 -10.23
C LEU A 179 10.76 10.37 -10.32
N THR A 180 11.02 11.00 -9.18
CA THR A 180 12.01 12.08 -9.04
C THR A 180 13.01 11.73 -7.93
N ARG A 181 14.02 12.53 -7.71
CA ARG A 181 15.02 12.30 -6.64
C ARG A 181 14.39 12.48 -5.27
N ASP A 182 14.36 11.39 -4.50
CA ASP A 182 13.90 11.37 -3.12
C ASP A 182 14.43 10.12 -2.42
N HIS A 183 14.50 10.11 -1.09
CA HIS A 183 14.90 8.94 -0.27
C HIS A 183 16.22 8.26 -0.69
N LEU A 184 17.17 9.02 -1.25
CA LEU A 184 18.46 8.45 -1.68
C LEU A 184 19.39 8.13 -0.49
N ASP A 185 19.14 8.73 0.66
CA ASP A 185 19.76 8.39 1.94
C ASP A 185 19.47 6.94 2.34
N TYR A 186 18.27 6.44 2.01
CA TYR A 186 17.85 5.07 2.28
C TYR A 186 18.17 4.12 1.11
N HIS A 187 17.82 4.46 -0.11
CA HIS A 187 17.96 3.58 -1.28
C HIS A 187 19.36 3.64 -1.93
N GLY A 188 20.20 4.61 -1.56
CA GLY A 188 21.56 4.78 -2.07
C GLY A 188 21.61 5.48 -3.45
N ASN A 189 20.79 5.09 -4.40
CA ASN A 189 20.75 5.67 -5.74
C ASN A 189 19.34 5.60 -6.36
N LEU A 190 19.16 6.32 -7.50
CA LEU A 190 17.87 6.42 -8.17
C LEU A 190 17.40 5.09 -8.77
N ASP A 191 18.32 4.25 -9.24
CA ASP A 191 17.96 2.94 -9.82
C ASP A 191 17.44 1.99 -8.74
N SER A 192 18.08 1.93 -7.59
CA SER A 192 17.59 1.15 -6.44
C SER A 192 16.21 1.65 -5.98
N TYR A 193 16.02 2.97 -5.93
CA TYR A 193 14.74 3.59 -5.59
C TYR A 193 13.64 3.24 -6.60
N ARG A 194 13.96 3.31 -7.90
CA ARG A 194 13.05 2.87 -8.97
C ARG A 194 12.71 1.40 -8.85
N ASN A 195 13.71 0.55 -8.65
CA ASN A 195 13.53 -0.90 -8.55
C ASN A 195 12.65 -1.27 -7.34
N ALA A 196 12.83 -0.59 -6.20
CA ALA A 196 11.94 -0.76 -5.04
C ALA A 196 10.46 -0.50 -5.40
N LYS A 197 10.18 0.55 -6.20
CA LYS A 197 8.80 0.83 -6.66
C LYS A 197 8.31 -0.18 -7.70
N LEU A 198 9.18 -0.63 -8.59
CA LEU A 198 8.84 -1.63 -9.62
C LEU A 198 8.49 -2.99 -9.03
N ARG A 199 8.87 -3.28 -7.79
CA ARG A 199 8.40 -4.47 -7.08
C ARG A 199 6.87 -4.59 -7.07
N LEU A 200 6.15 -3.47 -7.00
CA LEU A 200 4.68 -3.48 -7.08
C LEU A 200 4.16 -4.17 -8.35
N PHE A 201 4.90 -4.11 -9.43
CA PHE A 201 4.52 -4.66 -10.73
C PHE A 201 5.15 -6.02 -11.02
N ASN A 202 6.39 -6.23 -10.55
CA ASN A 202 7.14 -7.48 -10.74
C ASN A 202 6.68 -8.59 -9.78
N ASP A 203 6.51 -8.25 -8.49
CA ASP A 203 6.29 -9.24 -7.43
C ASP A 203 4.79 -9.50 -7.20
N PHE A 204 3.94 -8.47 -7.34
CA PHE A 204 2.50 -8.54 -7.07
C PHE A 204 1.66 -8.76 -8.34
N THR A 205 2.22 -8.59 -9.53
CA THR A 205 1.57 -8.81 -10.83
C THR A 205 0.12 -8.33 -10.89
N PRO A 206 -0.15 -7.01 -10.72
CA PRO A 206 -1.51 -6.48 -10.69
C PRO A 206 -2.32 -6.84 -11.94
N ASP A 207 -3.62 -7.09 -11.80
CA ASP A 207 -4.52 -7.37 -12.93
C ASP A 207 -4.58 -6.21 -13.93
N ARG A 208 -4.35 -4.99 -13.44
CA ARG A 208 -4.32 -3.75 -14.24
C ARG A 208 -3.16 -2.87 -13.81
N VAL A 209 -2.55 -2.21 -14.78
CA VAL A 209 -1.46 -1.25 -14.55
C VAL A 209 -1.86 0.11 -15.10
N ILE A 210 -1.64 1.15 -14.31
CA ILE A 210 -1.77 2.54 -14.74
C ILE A 210 -0.43 3.23 -14.49
N TYR A 211 0.11 3.91 -15.51
CA TYR A 211 1.39 4.59 -15.38
C TYR A 211 1.38 5.95 -16.08
N ASN A 212 2.20 6.87 -15.61
CA ASN A 212 2.40 8.17 -16.23
C ASN A 212 3.29 8.00 -17.48
N ALA A 213 2.70 8.09 -18.68
CA ALA A 213 3.40 7.91 -19.93
C ALA A 213 4.38 9.05 -20.26
N ASP A 214 4.24 10.21 -19.61
CA ASP A 214 5.11 11.38 -19.76
C ASP A 214 6.40 11.25 -18.96
N ASP A 215 6.46 10.34 -17.96
CA ASP A 215 7.67 10.03 -17.20
C ASP A 215 8.30 8.71 -17.70
N PRO A 216 9.47 8.76 -18.38
CA PRO A 216 10.13 7.55 -18.85
C PRO A 216 10.45 6.52 -17.75
N SER A 217 10.63 6.99 -16.51
CA SER A 217 10.98 6.12 -15.38
C SER A 217 9.85 5.18 -14.97
N THR A 218 8.59 5.52 -15.29
CA THR A 218 7.42 4.71 -14.95
C THR A 218 7.13 3.61 -15.98
N ARG A 219 7.73 3.67 -17.18
CA ARG A 219 7.50 2.70 -18.27
C ARG A 219 7.83 1.26 -17.86
N GLY A 220 8.77 1.10 -16.95
CA GLY A 220 9.09 -0.21 -16.38
C GLY A 220 7.89 -0.91 -15.75
N ALA A 221 6.87 -0.20 -15.30
CA ALA A 221 5.63 -0.79 -14.78
C ALA A 221 4.83 -1.50 -15.89
N ARG A 222 4.78 -0.93 -17.10
CA ARG A 222 4.19 -1.56 -18.27
C ARG A 222 4.98 -2.79 -18.73
N GLU A 223 6.31 -2.66 -18.75
CA GLU A 223 7.21 -3.74 -19.21
C GLU A 223 7.21 -4.94 -18.26
N ALA A 224 7.04 -4.69 -16.96
CA ALA A 224 6.97 -5.69 -15.92
C ALA A 224 5.63 -6.48 -15.93
N SER A 225 4.59 -5.93 -16.55
CA SER A 225 3.25 -6.52 -16.51
C SER A 225 2.90 -7.24 -17.79
N ALA A 226 2.46 -8.49 -17.67
CA ALA A 226 1.79 -9.23 -18.76
C ALA A 226 0.31 -8.82 -18.92
N ASN A 227 -0.23 -8.08 -17.97
CA ASN A 227 -1.63 -7.65 -17.88
C ASN A 227 -1.86 -6.31 -18.58
N PRO A 228 -3.13 -5.93 -18.87
CA PRO A 228 -3.46 -4.66 -19.50
C PRO A 228 -2.87 -3.45 -18.74
N ALA A 229 -2.15 -2.61 -19.47
CA ALA A 229 -1.53 -1.40 -18.95
C ALA A 229 -2.07 -0.17 -19.71
N LEU A 230 -2.43 0.87 -18.95
CA LEU A 230 -2.92 2.15 -19.47
C LEU A 230 -1.91 3.26 -19.17
N GLY A 231 -1.37 3.86 -20.22
CA GLY A 231 -0.52 5.04 -20.13
C GLY A 231 -1.37 6.32 -20.11
N VAL A 232 -1.21 7.11 -19.06
CA VAL A 232 -1.85 8.44 -18.93
C VAL A 232 -0.87 9.52 -19.35
N SER A 233 -1.29 10.46 -20.20
CA SER A 233 -0.43 11.54 -20.70
C SER A 233 -1.17 12.88 -20.76
N LEU A 234 -0.42 13.95 -20.46
CA LEU A 234 -0.82 15.35 -20.67
C LEU A 234 -0.29 15.92 -22.00
N VAL A 235 0.69 15.25 -22.63
CA VAL A 235 1.40 15.77 -23.81
C VAL A 235 1.21 14.91 -25.07
N ASN A 236 0.95 13.61 -24.92
CA ASN A 236 0.81 12.69 -26.05
C ASN A 236 -0.65 12.32 -26.29
N ALA A 237 -1.26 12.89 -27.33
CA ALA A 237 -2.65 12.61 -27.70
C ALA A 237 -2.91 11.18 -28.17
N SER A 238 -1.86 10.37 -28.42
CA SER A 238 -1.97 8.95 -28.79
C SER A 238 -1.83 8.03 -27.58
N ALA A 239 -1.72 8.54 -26.36
CA ALA A 239 -1.71 7.72 -25.15
C ALA A 239 -3.08 7.06 -24.92
N ASP A 240 -3.10 5.96 -24.15
CA ASP A 240 -4.33 5.23 -23.85
C ASP A 240 -5.35 6.14 -23.14
N VAL A 241 -4.86 7.01 -22.25
CA VAL A 241 -5.63 8.09 -21.63
C VAL A 241 -4.90 9.40 -21.86
N TYR A 242 -5.53 10.31 -22.59
CA TYR A 242 -4.97 11.64 -22.85
C TYR A 242 -5.81 12.71 -22.16
N VAL A 243 -5.15 13.57 -21.41
CA VAL A 243 -5.77 14.69 -20.69
C VAL A 243 -5.34 16.00 -21.34
N LYS A 244 -6.27 16.70 -21.99
CA LYS A 244 -6.04 17.99 -22.61
C LYS A 244 -6.54 19.11 -21.70
N VAL A 245 -5.63 19.93 -21.21
CA VAL A 245 -6.01 21.16 -20.49
C VAL A 245 -6.61 22.15 -21.49
N LEU A 246 -7.85 22.56 -21.25
CA LEU A 246 -8.60 23.50 -22.07
C LEU A 246 -8.41 24.93 -21.57
N ASP A 247 -8.49 25.11 -20.23
CA ASP A 247 -8.34 26.41 -19.59
C ASP A 247 -7.76 26.26 -18.17
N GLU A 248 -6.96 27.23 -17.78
CA GLU A 248 -6.34 27.32 -16.44
C GLU A 248 -6.57 28.71 -15.88
N THR A 249 -7.33 28.81 -14.82
CA THR A 249 -7.72 30.06 -14.17
C THR A 249 -7.26 30.10 -12.72
N PRO A 250 -7.26 31.27 -12.07
CA PRO A 250 -7.02 31.36 -10.63
C PRO A 250 -8.02 30.59 -9.77
N THR A 251 -9.14 30.14 -10.34
CA THR A 251 -10.20 29.43 -9.63
C THR A 251 -10.30 27.95 -9.98
N GLY A 252 -9.45 27.45 -10.88
CA GLY A 252 -9.42 26.02 -11.21
C GLY A 252 -8.95 25.71 -12.63
N LEU A 253 -9.10 24.45 -12.99
CA LEU A 253 -8.74 23.87 -14.29
C LEU A 253 -9.98 23.34 -14.99
N ARG A 254 -10.10 23.62 -16.30
CA ARG A 254 -11.00 22.90 -17.20
C ARG A 254 -10.16 22.00 -18.10
N PHE A 255 -10.50 20.74 -18.17
CA PHE A 255 -9.77 19.79 -19.00
C PHE A 255 -10.71 18.74 -19.61
N GLN A 256 -10.25 18.14 -20.71
CA GLN A 256 -10.93 17.06 -21.40
C GLN A 256 -10.11 15.79 -21.27
N ILE A 257 -10.76 14.70 -20.84
CA ILE A 257 -10.18 13.36 -20.77
C ILE A 257 -10.65 12.57 -21.99
N HIS A 258 -9.69 12.04 -22.76
CA HIS A 258 -9.92 11.03 -23.78
C HIS A 258 -9.44 9.69 -23.25
N SER A 259 -10.29 8.68 -23.25
CA SER A 259 -9.99 7.35 -22.72
C SER A 259 -10.66 6.28 -23.59
N PRO A 260 -10.31 5.00 -23.43
CA PRO A 260 -11.01 3.89 -24.09
C PRO A 260 -12.51 3.82 -23.76
N CYS A 261 -12.95 4.43 -22.67
CA CYS A 261 -14.36 4.49 -22.27
C CYS A 261 -15.12 5.67 -22.88
N GLY A 262 -14.43 6.58 -23.57
CA GLY A 262 -15.01 7.77 -24.18
C GLY A 262 -14.30 9.06 -23.78
N THR A 263 -14.95 10.18 -24.08
CA THR A 263 -14.45 11.52 -23.82
C THR A 263 -15.36 12.24 -22.81
N ALA A 264 -14.75 12.92 -21.84
CA ALA A 264 -15.46 13.73 -20.84
C ALA A 264 -14.74 15.07 -20.65
N GLU A 265 -15.51 16.13 -20.41
CA GLU A 265 -15.00 17.45 -20.02
C GLU A 265 -15.26 17.64 -18.53
N ILE A 266 -14.28 18.16 -17.81
CA ILE A 266 -14.28 18.30 -16.35
C ILE A 266 -13.86 19.71 -15.98
N ASP A 267 -14.68 20.35 -15.15
CA ASP A 267 -14.34 21.56 -14.42
C ASP A 267 -13.89 21.18 -13.01
N SER A 268 -12.68 21.58 -12.64
CA SER A 268 -12.07 21.26 -11.35
C SER A 268 -11.64 22.52 -10.63
N ALA A 269 -11.90 22.60 -9.33
CA ALA A 269 -11.40 23.66 -8.47
C ALA A 269 -9.91 23.49 -8.10
N LEU A 270 -9.24 22.44 -8.57
CA LEU A 270 -7.81 22.24 -8.37
C LEU A 270 -7.00 23.23 -9.22
N HIS A 271 -5.91 23.74 -8.66
CA HIS A 271 -5.03 24.69 -9.31
C HIS A 271 -3.73 24.02 -9.76
N GLY A 272 -3.26 24.41 -10.96
CA GLY A 272 -2.00 23.96 -11.51
C GLY A 272 -2.06 22.56 -12.13
N ARG A 273 -1.01 22.22 -12.89
CA ARG A 273 -0.90 20.94 -13.63
C ARG A 273 -0.22 19.82 -12.81
N CYS A 274 0.03 20.07 -11.55
CA CYS A 274 0.76 19.15 -10.67
C CYS A 274 -0.15 18.18 -9.91
N HIS A 275 -1.45 18.27 -10.11
CA HIS A 275 -2.45 17.50 -9.37
C HIS A 275 -3.14 16.45 -10.22
#